data_58016486013b2bd3a3d41280401c83c1
#
_entry.id   58016486013b2bd3a3d41280401c83c1
#
_cell.length_a   1.000
_cell.length_b   1.000
_cell.length_c   1.000
_cell.angle_alpha   90.00
_cell.angle_beta   90.00
_cell.angle_gamma   90.00
#
_symmetry.space_group_name_H-M   'P 1'
#
loop_
_entity.id
_entity.type
_entity.pdbx_description
1 polymer ?
#
loop_
_entity_poly.entity_id
_entity_poly.type
_entity_poly.pdbx_seq_one_letter_code
_entity_poly.pdbx_strand_id
1 'polypeptide(L)'
;PRAKIRATCKVGTEPTIMLTGPVPATNKILSESGLKIGDIDLFEVNEAFASIVLMFENAFKINHDKVNVNGGSIAMGHPLGATGAMILGTLLDELERQDKTMGLATLCVASGMGAATIIERI
;
A
#
# COMPACT_ATOMS: atom_id res chain seq x y z
N PRO A 1 -14.33 -14.60 8.60
CA PRO A 1 -13.29 -13.71 8.06
C PRO A 1 -13.80 -12.28 7.98
N ARG A 2 -12.90 -11.29 8.17
CA ARG A 2 -13.23 -9.85 8.08
C ARG A 2 -12.99 -9.31 6.67
N ALA A 3 -12.07 -9.91 5.95
CA ALA A 3 -11.73 -9.55 4.59
C ALA A 3 -11.23 -10.77 3.82
N LYS A 4 -11.20 -10.64 2.50
CA LYS A 4 -10.52 -11.57 1.59
C LYS A 4 -9.37 -10.87 0.87
N ILE A 5 -8.28 -11.58 0.62
CA ILE A 5 -7.19 -11.11 -0.22
C ILE A 5 -7.62 -11.25 -1.68
N ARG A 6 -7.73 -10.13 -2.38
CA ARG A 6 -8.10 -10.09 -3.80
C ARG A 6 -6.94 -10.40 -4.72
N ALA A 7 -5.79 -9.82 -4.40
CA ALA A 7 -4.57 -10.00 -5.18
C ALA A 7 -3.33 -9.69 -4.33
N THR A 8 -2.21 -10.28 -4.72
CA THR A 8 -0.88 -9.95 -4.19
C THR A 8 0.12 -9.93 -5.34
N CYS A 9 1.09 -9.04 -5.29
CA CYS A 9 2.17 -9.07 -6.27
C CYS A 9 3.52 -8.66 -5.67
N LYS A 10 4.58 -8.98 -6.40
CA LYS A 10 5.95 -8.51 -6.15
C LYS A 10 6.55 -8.02 -7.47
N VAL A 11 7.44 -7.04 -7.39
CA VAL A 11 8.19 -6.49 -8.53
C VAL A 11 9.64 -6.25 -8.16
N GLY A 12 10.52 -6.35 -9.14
CA GLY A 12 11.87 -5.82 -9.07
C GLY A 12 11.90 -4.40 -9.67
N THR A 13 12.75 -3.55 -9.12
CA THR A 13 12.97 -2.18 -9.58
C THR A 13 14.47 -1.88 -9.62
N GLU A 14 14.85 -0.65 -9.93
CA GLU A 14 16.24 -0.23 -9.94
C GLU A 14 16.84 -0.30 -8.53
N PRO A 15 17.93 -1.09 -8.32
CA PRO A 15 18.43 -1.35 -6.97
C PRO A 15 19.21 -0.18 -6.34
N THR A 16 19.77 0.73 -7.13
CA THR A 16 20.59 1.85 -6.62
C THR A 16 19.75 2.86 -5.86
N ILE A 17 18.61 3.26 -6.42
CA ILE A 17 17.65 4.17 -5.76
C ILE A 17 16.65 3.43 -4.88
N MET A 18 16.57 2.13 -4.99
CA MET A 18 15.82 1.09 -4.28
C MET A 18 14.36 1.39 -3.87
N LEU A 19 13.93 2.50 -3.45
CA LEU A 19 12.65 2.68 -2.74
C LEU A 19 11.44 2.96 -3.63
N THR A 20 11.58 2.83 -4.95
CA THR A 20 10.52 3.16 -5.92
C THR A 20 9.47 2.06 -6.10
N GLY A 21 9.65 0.90 -5.49
CA GLY A 21 8.82 -0.29 -5.65
C GLY A 21 7.30 -0.14 -5.51
N PRO A 22 6.77 0.72 -4.62
CA PRO A 22 5.31 0.87 -4.44
C PRO A 22 4.56 1.26 -5.71
N VAL A 23 5.12 2.12 -6.56
CA VAL A 23 4.45 2.57 -7.79
C VAL A 23 4.33 1.43 -8.81
N PRO A 24 5.41 0.75 -9.25
CA PRO A 24 5.28 -0.36 -10.19
C PRO A 24 4.54 -1.57 -9.60
N ALA A 25 4.63 -1.83 -8.29
CA ALA A 25 3.85 -2.89 -7.66
C ALA A 25 2.34 -2.60 -7.73
N THR A 26 1.94 -1.36 -7.47
CA THR A 26 0.54 -0.93 -7.58
C THR A 26 0.04 -1.02 -9.02
N ASN A 27 0.81 -0.54 -10.00
CA ASN A 27 0.44 -0.67 -11.41
C ASN A 27 0.24 -2.14 -11.82
N LYS A 28 1.16 -3.01 -11.40
CA LYS A 28 1.09 -4.44 -11.69
C LYS A 28 -0.15 -5.09 -11.08
N ILE A 29 -0.38 -4.90 -9.79
CA ILE A 29 -1.50 -5.55 -9.09
C ILE A 29 -2.86 -5.07 -9.60
N LEU A 30 -3.00 -3.79 -9.95
CA LEU A 30 -4.23 -3.26 -10.55
C LEU A 30 -4.47 -3.88 -11.93
N SER A 31 -3.43 -3.97 -12.78
CA SER A 31 -3.53 -4.60 -14.09
C SER A 31 -3.91 -6.08 -14.00
N GLU A 32 -3.27 -6.84 -13.10
CA GLU A 32 -3.53 -8.28 -12.93
C GLU A 32 -4.91 -8.58 -12.31
N SER A 33 -5.42 -7.69 -11.48
CA SER A 33 -6.74 -7.83 -10.85
C SER A 33 -7.89 -7.25 -11.67
N GLY A 34 -7.60 -6.54 -12.77
CA GLY A 34 -8.61 -5.85 -13.58
C GLY A 34 -9.21 -4.62 -12.90
N LEU A 35 -8.57 -4.12 -11.83
CA LEU A 35 -9.00 -2.94 -11.08
C LEU A 35 -8.28 -1.68 -11.56
N LYS A 36 -8.91 -0.54 -11.30
CA LYS A 36 -8.34 0.79 -11.50
C LYS A 36 -8.01 1.43 -10.14
N ILE A 37 -7.14 2.42 -10.13
CA ILE A 37 -6.78 3.15 -8.91
C ILE A 37 -7.99 3.77 -8.22
N GLY A 38 -8.99 4.20 -9.00
CA GLY A 38 -10.25 4.77 -8.48
C GLY A 38 -11.18 3.77 -7.79
N ASP A 39 -10.96 2.47 -7.98
CA ASP A 39 -11.73 1.41 -7.33
C ASP A 39 -11.22 1.12 -5.90
N ILE A 40 -10.08 1.70 -5.53
CA ILE A 40 -9.49 1.57 -4.21
C ILE A 40 -9.95 2.72 -3.32
N ASP A 41 -10.51 2.39 -2.19
CA ASP A 41 -11.05 3.37 -1.22
C ASP A 41 -9.95 3.99 -0.35
N LEU A 42 -9.06 3.15 0.19
CA LEU A 42 -7.99 3.53 1.10
C LEU A 42 -6.66 2.87 0.73
N PHE A 43 -5.57 3.55 1.05
CA PHE A 43 -4.21 3.12 0.78
C PHE A 43 -3.36 3.14 2.05
N GLU A 44 -2.60 2.08 2.27
CA GLU A 44 -1.51 2.02 3.23
C GLU A 44 -0.19 1.87 2.47
N VAL A 45 0.57 2.94 2.43
CA VAL A 45 1.89 2.99 1.79
C VAL A 45 2.93 3.07 2.90
N ASN A 46 3.77 2.04 3.03
CA ASN A 46 4.76 2.06 4.09
C ASN A 46 5.64 3.30 4.02
N GLU A 47 5.72 4.04 5.11
CA GLU A 47 6.49 5.27 5.25
C GLU A 47 7.97 4.97 5.51
N ALA A 48 8.63 4.29 4.57
CA ALA A 48 10.08 4.11 4.66
C ALA A 48 10.81 5.46 4.75
N PHE A 49 10.31 6.44 4.01
CA PHE A 49 10.61 7.87 4.07
C PHE A 49 9.38 8.65 3.60
N ALA A 50 9.20 9.86 4.07
CA ALA A 50 8.10 10.73 3.63
C ALA A 50 8.07 10.91 2.08
N SER A 51 9.24 10.97 1.44
CA SER A 51 9.37 11.07 -0.01
C SER A 51 8.72 9.92 -0.78
N ILE A 52 8.64 8.72 -0.20
CA ILE A 52 8.03 7.54 -0.84
C ILE A 52 6.51 7.71 -0.92
N VAL A 53 5.88 8.18 0.15
CA VAL A 53 4.44 8.46 0.18
C VAL A 53 4.10 9.57 -0.82
N LEU A 54 4.86 10.68 -0.79
CA LEU A 54 4.65 11.80 -1.72
C LEU A 54 4.85 11.39 -3.18
N MET A 55 5.84 10.54 -3.47
CA MET A 55 6.05 9.97 -4.81
C MET A 55 4.84 9.14 -5.24
N PHE A 56 4.32 8.30 -4.36
CA PHE A 56 3.16 7.45 -4.62
C PHE A 56 1.91 8.29 -4.91
N GLU A 57 1.59 9.23 -4.04
CA GLU A 57 0.46 10.15 -4.20
C GLU A 57 0.55 10.93 -5.53
N ASN A 58 1.74 11.44 -5.84
CA ASN A 58 1.95 12.18 -7.09
C ASN A 58 1.83 11.29 -8.33
N ALA A 59 2.32 10.05 -8.29
CA ALA A 59 2.24 9.13 -9.41
C ALA A 59 0.80 8.76 -9.80
N PHE A 60 -0.06 8.59 -8.80
CA PHE A 60 -1.45 8.18 -9.00
C PHE A 60 -2.47 9.31 -8.88
N LYS A 61 -2.02 10.53 -8.53
CA LYS A 61 -2.90 11.69 -8.28
C LYS A 61 -3.97 11.39 -7.21
N ILE A 62 -3.56 10.69 -6.17
CA ILE A 62 -4.45 10.32 -5.05
C ILE A 62 -4.50 11.49 -4.05
N ASN A 63 -5.70 11.73 -3.50
CA ASN A 63 -5.85 12.66 -2.39
C ASN A 63 -5.20 12.08 -1.13
N HIS A 64 -4.40 12.89 -0.45
CA HIS A 64 -3.74 12.56 0.81
C HIS A 64 -4.69 11.99 1.88
N ASP A 65 -5.93 12.46 1.92
CA ASP A 65 -6.97 11.99 2.86
C ASP A 65 -7.32 10.49 2.72
N LYS A 66 -6.83 9.82 1.67
CA LYS A 66 -7.01 8.39 1.45
C LYS A 66 -5.77 7.56 1.77
N VAL A 67 -4.65 8.19 2.08
CA VAL A 67 -3.35 7.52 2.25
C VAL A 67 -2.90 7.61 3.70
N ASN A 68 -2.58 6.46 4.30
CA ASN A 68 -2.06 6.38 5.67
C ASN A 68 -2.89 7.22 6.67
N VAL A 69 -4.19 7.08 6.60
CA VAL A 69 -5.15 7.96 7.31
C VAL A 69 -5.02 7.94 8.84
N ASN A 70 -4.38 6.92 9.40
CA ASN A 70 -4.07 6.80 10.82
C ASN A 70 -2.56 7.02 11.11
N GLY A 71 -1.83 7.63 10.19
CA GLY A 71 -0.37 7.73 10.27
C GLY A 71 0.33 6.45 9.84
N GLY A 72 1.64 6.36 10.04
CA GLY A 72 2.42 5.23 9.57
C GLY A 72 3.77 5.07 10.28
N SER A 73 4.73 4.47 9.60
CA SER A 73 6.02 4.07 10.17
C SER A 73 6.88 5.22 10.67
N ILE A 74 6.69 6.45 10.20
CA ILE A 74 7.41 7.62 10.70
C ILE A 74 7.08 7.84 12.19
N ALA A 75 5.82 7.65 12.56
CA ALA A 75 5.38 7.80 13.95
C ALA A 75 5.51 6.51 14.77
N MET A 76 5.23 5.34 14.17
CA MET A 76 5.09 4.07 14.89
C MET A 76 6.31 3.15 14.78
N GLY A 77 7.27 3.48 13.91
CA GLY A 77 8.41 2.63 13.61
C GLY A 77 8.15 1.62 12.49
N HIS A 78 9.24 0.99 12.03
CA HIS A 78 9.21 0.03 10.93
C HIS A 78 9.89 -1.28 11.32
N PRO A 79 9.25 -2.16 12.09
CA PRO A 79 9.76 -3.49 12.39
C PRO A 79 9.59 -4.37 11.14
N LEU A 80 10.68 -4.58 10.41
CA LEU A 80 10.71 -5.18 9.05
C LEU A 80 9.87 -6.45 8.92
N GLY A 81 9.95 -7.36 9.88
CA GLY A 81 9.20 -8.62 9.86
C GLY A 81 7.70 -8.48 10.19
N ALA A 82 7.27 -7.34 10.73
CA ALA A 82 5.90 -7.14 11.21
C ALA A 82 5.13 -6.08 10.41
N THR A 83 5.81 -5.13 9.76
CA THR A 83 5.17 -3.96 9.13
C THR A 83 4.10 -4.34 8.12
N GLY A 84 4.31 -5.38 7.31
CA GLY A 84 3.30 -5.85 6.36
C GLY A 84 1.99 -6.23 7.03
N ALA A 85 2.05 -6.94 8.16
CA ALA A 85 0.88 -7.29 8.94
C ALA A 85 0.25 -6.06 9.62
N MET A 86 1.08 -5.13 10.11
CA MET A 86 0.62 -3.90 10.75
C MET A 86 -0.21 -3.03 9.80
N ILE A 87 0.32 -2.73 8.61
CA ILE A 87 -0.39 -1.87 7.65
C ILE A 87 -1.64 -2.56 7.08
N LEU A 88 -1.63 -3.89 6.89
CA LEU A 88 -2.83 -4.61 6.50
C LEU A 88 -3.90 -4.59 7.59
N GLY A 89 -3.52 -4.74 8.85
CA GLY A 89 -4.43 -4.64 9.99
C GLY A 89 -5.03 -3.23 10.10
N THR A 90 -4.18 -2.20 10.06
CA THR A 90 -4.61 -0.79 10.08
C THR A 90 -5.57 -0.48 8.93
N LEU A 91 -5.24 -0.94 7.71
CA LEU A 91 -6.08 -0.76 6.53
C LEU A 91 -7.46 -1.40 6.72
N LEU A 92 -7.50 -2.64 7.22
CA LEU A 92 -8.75 -3.37 7.43
C LEU A 92 -9.61 -2.70 8.50
N ASP A 93 -9.03 -2.33 9.64
CA ASP A 93 -9.75 -1.65 10.71
C ASP A 93 -10.32 -0.31 10.22
N GLU A 94 -9.60 0.40 9.37
CA GLU A 94 -10.05 1.67 8.82
C GLU A 94 -11.12 1.51 7.74
N LEU A 95 -11.04 0.47 6.91
CA LEU A 95 -12.12 0.12 5.98
C LEU A 95 -13.43 -0.16 6.72
N GLU A 96 -13.35 -0.88 7.83
CA GLU A 96 -14.53 -1.14 8.68
C GLU A 96 -15.08 0.14 9.33
N ARG A 97 -14.18 0.97 9.90
CA ARG A 97 -14.56 2.21 10.58
C ARG A 97 -15.23 3.22 9.65
N GLN A 98 -14.80 3.29 8.39
CA GLN A 98 -15.34 4.20 7.37
C GLN A 98 -16.44 3.59 6.49
N ASP A 99 -16.84 2.35 6.75
CA ASP A 99 -17.77 1.57 5.92
C ASP A 99 -17.35 1.52 4.44
N LYS A 100 -16.05 1.28 4.22
CA LYS A 100 -15.43 1.14 2.89
C LYS A 100 -15.07 -0.31 2.61
N THR A 101 -14.77 -0.63 1.36
CA THR A 101 -14.65 -2.02 0.92
C THR A 101 -13.26 -2.39 0.43
N MET A 102 -12.64 -1.57 -0.42
CA MET A 102 -11.40 -1.91 -1.11
C MET A 102 -10.21 -1.17 -0.55
N GLY A 103 -9.19 -1.89 -0.14
CA GLY A 103 -7.95 -1.33 0.34
C GLY A 103 -6.72 -1.90 -0.35
N LEU A 104 -5.69 -1.06 -0.52
CA LEU A 104 -4.40 -1.45 -1.09
C LEU A 104 -3.28 -1.11 -0.11
N ALA A 105 -2.50 -2.10 0.28
CA ALA A 105 -1.27 -1.94 1.04
C ALA A 105 -0.06 -2.19 0.16
N THR A 106 0.96 -1.33 0.25
CA THR A 106 2.20 -1.48 -0.52
C THR A 106 3.43 -1.07 0.27
N LEU A 107 4.54 -1.74 -0.01
CA LEU A 107 5.84 -1.51 0.63
C LEU A 107 6.93 -1.51 -0.42
N CYS A 108 7.92 -0.64 -0.25
CA CYS A 108 9.22 -0.84 -0.86
C CYS A 108 10.04 -1.85 -0.05
N VAL A 109 10.94 -2.52 -0.72
CA VAL A 109 11.88 -3.46 -0.10
C VAL A 109 13.28 -3.12 -0.57
N ALA A 110 14.25 -3.21 0.33
CA ALA A 110 15.65 -2.96 0.04
C ALA A 110 16.14 -3.71 -1.21
N SER A 111 17.16 -3.17 -1.86
CA SER A 111 17.74 -3.71 -3.10
C SER A 111 16.81 -3.62 -4.33
N GLY A 112 15.85 -2.70 -4.31
CA GLY A 112 15.01 -2.42 -5.48
C GLY A 112 13.88 -3.42 -5.68
N MET A 113 13.07 -3.62 -4.67
CA MET A 113 11.85 -4.44 -4.78
C MET A 113 10.63 -3.68 -4.27
N GLY A 114 9.45 -4.15 -4.68
CA GLY A 114 8.17 -3.68 -4.16
C GLY A 114 7.19 -4.83 -4.01
N ALA A 115 6.29 -4.69 -3.03
CA ALA A 115 5.19 -5.62 -2.82
C ALA A 115 3.88 -4.84 -2.68
N ALA A 116 2.78 -5.41 -3.17
CA ALA A 116 1.45 -4.85 -2.98
C ALA A 116 0.43 -5.96 -2.71
N THR A 117 -0.59 -5.63 -1.91
CA THR A 117 -1.72 -6.50 -1.59
C THR A 117 -3.00 -5.69 -1.65
N ILE A 118 -4.02 -6.22 -2.32
CA ILE A 118 -5.38 -5.68 -2.29
C ILE A 118 -6.24 -6.58 -1.42
N ILE A 119 -6.95 -5.96 -0.48
CA ILE A 119 -7.95 -6.61 0.37
C ILE A 119 -9.33 -6.06 0.07
N GLU A 120 -10.33 -6.90 0.21
CA GLU A 120 -11.74 -6.55 0.13
C GLU A 120 -12.41 -6.93 1.45
N ARG A 121 -12.95 -5.94 2.17
CA ARG A 121 -13.74 -6.17 3.37
C ARG A 121 -15.01 -6.96 3.02
N ILE A 122 -15.41 -7.86 3.90
CA ILE A 122 -16.62 -8.69 3.77
C ILE A 122 -17.75 -8.09 4.60
#